data_9034f11dbfa9507c920ee1de43eb28ec
#
_entry.id   9034f11dbfa9507c920ee1de43eb28ec
#
_cell.length_a   1.000
_cell.length_b   1.000
_cell.length_c   1.000
_cell.angle_alpha   90.00
_cell.angle_beta   90.00
_cell.angle_gamma   90.00
#
_symmetry.space_group_name_H-M   'P 1'
#
loop_
_entity.id
_entity.type
_entity.pdbx_description
1 polymer ?
#
loop_
_entity_poly.entity_id
_entity_poly.type
_entity_poly.pdbx_seq_one_letter_code
_entity_poly.pdbx_strand_id
1 'polypeptide(L)'
;MSLKDLSDSLGTTKEQPKKQEPFDTHAQIKTIPAYKLMAVQFPDAFTDDINKHIDEVIIPSKVSHSSQLVGQINRNEKSEQYTFPLNDDVGKDFKTVVDRVATSLLRDKTGYSRDSIAEAFEAWTVHSYAGDYNPLHAHGCQTPSGLSMIFYLKVPKCIEEKPSFPTLHNASGDIDGHTGLITSTNTIHDVYRLKLDSQEYIKPKKGFMVIFPNWLQHCVMPFFGDGERRTMSANFNIRDSKETVAQFKSPTLTKEIKS
;
A
#
# COMPACT_ATOMS: atom_id res chain seq x y z
N MET A 1 -21.40 0.08 -2.17
CA MET A 1 -21.11 0.62 -0.82
C MET A 1 -20.18 1.80 -1.01
N SER A 2 -20.60 3.01 -0.66
CA SER A 2 -19.81 4.23 -0.78
C SER A 2 -18.69 4.27 0.27
N LEU A 3 -17.76 5.21 0.15
CA LEU A 3 -16.70 5.45 1.14
C LEU A 3 -17.30 5.69 2.53
N LYS A 4 -18.34 6.53 2.60
CA LYS A 4 -18.99 6.88 3.86
C LYS A 4 -19.69 5.67 4.50
N ASP A 5 -20.44 4.89 3.73
CA ASP A 5 -21.12 3.68 4.24
C ASP A 5 -20.10 2.70 4.83
N LEU A 6 -18.94 2.57 4.18
CA LEU A 6 -17.86 1.70 4.62
C LEU A 6 -17.22 2.22 5.93
N SER A 7 -16.93 3.52 6.01
CA SER A 7 -16.38 4.18 7.19
C SER A 7 -17.33 4.06 8.39
N ASP A 8 -18.61 4.38 8.20
CA ASP A 8 -19.62 4.31 9.26
C ASP A 8 -19.79 2.87 9.79
N SER A 9 -19.71 1.87 8.91
CA SER A 9 -19.80 0.45 9.30
C SER A 9 -18.59 -0.02 10.13
N LEU A 10 -17.44 0.61 9.98
CA LEU A 10 -16.19 0.28 10.68
C LEU A 10 -15.96 1.13 11.93
N GLY A 11 -16.56 2.33 12.01
CA GLY A 11 -16.33 3.31 13.09
C GLY A 11 -17.11 3.05 14.38
N THR A 12 -18.14 2.23 14.38
CA THR A 12 -19.02 1.99 15.54
C THR A 12 -18.47 0.92 16.49
N THR A 13 -17.47 1.26 17.29
CA THR A 13 -16.98 0.42 18.39
C THR A 13 -17.48 0.90 19.74
N LYS A 14 -18.80 0.87 20.00
CA LYS A 14 -19.36 0.97 21.36
C LYS A 14 -20.60 0.11 21.63
N GLU A 15 -20.97 -0.77 20.74
CA GLU A 15 -22.02 -1.75 21.00
C GLU A 15 -21.55 -3.18 20.71
N GLN A 16 -22.09 -4.14 21.46
CA GLN A 16 -21.79 -5.57 21.35
C GLN A 16 -21.84 -6.05 19.89
N PRO A 17 -21.00 -6.99 19.48
CA PRO A 17 -20.84 -7.33 18.09
C PRO A 17 -22.11 -7.95 17.52
N LYS A 18 -22.94 -7.15 16.86
CA LYS A 18 -23.80 -7.69 15.82
C LYS A 18 -22.87 -8.39 14.84
N LYS A 19 -23.16 -9.65 14.48
CA LYS A 19 -22.44 -10.37 13.42
C LYS A 19 -22.28 -9.40 12.25
N GLN A 20 -21.09 -8.83 12.12
CA GLN A 20 -20.75 -8.04 10.95
C GLN A 20 -20.78 -8.97 9.77
N GLU A 21 -21.62 -8.69 8.79
CA GLU A 21 -21.54 -9.33 7.50
C GLU A 21 -20.11 -9.15 6.98
N PRO A 22 -19.47 -10.19 6.43
CA PRO A 22 -18.12 -10.06 5.94
C PRO A 22 -18.11 -8.97 4.86
N PHE A 23 -17.10 -8.12 4.88
CA PHE A 23 -16.78 -7.22 3.79
C PHE A 23 -16.93 -7.96 2.46
N ASP A 24 -17.74 -7.43 1.56
CA ASP A 24 -17.82 -7.89 0.18
C ASP A 24 -16.57 -7.46 -0.61
N THR A 25 -15.44 -7.48 0.06
CA THR A 25 -14.11 -7.24 -0.47
C THR A 25 -13.30 -8.51 -0.27
N HIS A 26 -12.84 -9.09 -1.36
CA HIS A 26 -11.94 -10.24 -1.29
C HIS A 26 -10.56 -9.78 -0.83
N ALA A 27 -10.34 -9.76 0.49
CA ALA A 27 -9.01 -9.54 1.06
C ALA A 27 -8.21 -10.84 1.00
N GLN A 28 -7.03 -10.80 0.40
CA GLN A 28 -6.10 -11.91 0.40
C GLN A 28 -4.84 -11.53 1.19
N ILE A 29 -4.46 -12.35 2.16
CA ILE A 29 -3.18 -12.25 2.81
C ILE A 29 -2.23 -13.19 2.08
N LYS A 30 -1.23 -12.60 1.41
CA LYS A 30 -0.17 -13.34 0.75
C LYS A 30 1.09 -13.28 1.60
N THR A 31 1.63 -14.42 1.94
CA THR A 31 2.93 -14.52 2.60
C THR A 31 4.00 -14.68 1.52
N ILE A 32 4.83 -13.66 1.36
CA ILE A 32 6.07 -13.78 0.59
C ILE A 32 7.13 -14.33 1.57
N PRO A 33 8.11 -15.13 1.14
CA PRO A 33 9.01 -15.90 2.02
C PRO A 33 9.76 -15.15 3.12
N ALA A 34 9.71 -13.84 3.16
CA ALA A 34 10.26 -13.02 4.24
C ALA A 34 9.28 -11.96 4.75
N TYR A 35 8.13 -11.74 4.08
CA TYR A 35 7.27 -10.61 4.35
C TYR A 35 5.80 -10.98 4.20
N LYS A 36 4.96 -10.26 4.95
CA LYS A 36 3.53 -10.27 4.76
C LYS A 36 3.12 -9.00 4.04
N LEU A 37 2.25 -9.15 3.07
CA LEU A 37 1.51 -8.05 2.47
C LEU A 37 0.02 -8.39 2.49
N MET A 38 -0.82 -7.37 2.42
CA MET A 38 -2.25 -7.51 2.24
C MET A 38 -2.65 -6.89 0.90
N ALA A 39 -3.45 -7.62 0.15
CA ALA A 39 -4.07 -7.14 -1.07
C ALA A 39 -5.58 -7.13 -0.90
N VAL A 40 -6.20 -6.00 -1.23
CA VAL A 40 -7.65 -5.78 -1.07
C VAL A 40 -8.21 -5.17 -2.34
N GLN A 41 -9.32 -5.70 -2.85
CA GLN A 41 -10.08 -5.09 -3.94
C GLN A 41 -11.27 -4.34 -3.35
N PHE A 42 -11.32 -3.04 -3.56
CA PHE A 42 -12.45 -2.19 -3.19
C PHE A 42 -13.44 -2.06 -4.34
N PRO A 43 -14.73 -1.85 -4.03
CA PRO A 43 -15.74 -1.61 -5.05
C PRO A 43 -15.52 -0.26 -5.73
N ASP A 44 -16.00 -0.14 -6.97
CA ASP A 44 -15.85 1.09 -7.78
C ASP A 44 -16.42 2.31 -7.08
N ALA A 45 -17.56 2.21 -6.42
CA ALA A 45 -18.17 3.34 -5.71
C ALA A 45 -17.24 3.96 -4.66
N PHE A 46 -16.49 3.12 -3.90
CA PHE A 46 -15.50 3.61 -2.95
C PHE A 46 -14.38 4.37 -3.66
N THR A 47 -13.87 3.81 -4.76
CA THR A 47 -12.79 4.40 -5.54
C THR A 47 -13.23 5.70 -6.22
N ASP A 48 -14.48 5.74 -6.70
CA ASP A 48 -15.05 6.91 -7.39
C ASP A 48 -15.30 8.08 -6.44
N ASP A 49 -15.75 7.81 -5.21
CA ASP A 49 -15.90 8.83 -4.15
C ASP A 49 -14.55 9.50 -3.85
N ILE A 50 -13.48 8.72 -3.74
CA ILE A 50 -12.12 9.24 -3.51
C ILE A 50 -11.64 10.03 -4.74
N ASN A 51 -11.83 9.50 -5.95
CA ASN A 51 -11.45 10.20 -7.17
C ASN A 51 -12.16 11.55 -7.30
N LYS A 52 -13.46 11.58 -6.99
CA LYS A 52 -14.23 12.81 -6.98
C LYS A 52 -13.63 13.86 -6.03
N HIS A 53 -13.33 13.46 -4.80
CA HIS A 53 -12.70 14.36 -3.83
C HIS A 53 -11.33 14.86 -4.32
N ILE A 54 -10.53 13.97 -4.92
CA ILE A 54 -9.25 14.37 -5.50
C ILE A 54 -9.43 15.40 -6.61
N ASP A 55 -10.36 15.17 -7.53
CA ASP A 55 -10.60 16.06 -8.67
C ASP A 55 -11.18 17.41 -8.24
N GLU A 56 -12.10 17.43 -7.25
CA GLU A 56 -12.81 18.63 -6.82
C GLU A 56 -12.08 19.45 -5.74
N VAL A 57 -11.24 18.81 -4.92
CA VAL A 57 -10.64 19.45 -3.74
C VAL A 57 -9.12 19.39 -3.76
N ILE A 58 -8.53 18.19 -3.92
CA ILE A 58 -7.10 18.00 -3.74
C ILE A 58 -6.30 18.66 -4.86
N ILE A 59 -6.62 18.38 -6.12
CA ILE A 59 -5.92 18.96 -7.28
C ILE A 59 -6.05 20.49 -7.28
N PRO A 60 -7.25 21.08 -7.05
CA PRO A 60 -7.40 22.53 -6.98
C PRO A 60 -6.63 23.19 -5.83
N SER A 61 -6.39 22.47 -4.73
CA SER A 61 -5.64 23.00 -3.58
C SER A 61 -4.16 23.28 -3.90
N LYS A 62 -3.61 22.58 -4.89
CA LYS A 62 -2.18 22.66 -5.29
C LYS A 62 -1.18 22.43 -4.15
N VAL A 63 -1.57 21.76 -3.08
CA VAL A 63 -0.67 21.44 -1.97
C VAL A 63 0.21 20.27 -2.36
N SER A 64 1.38 20.58 -2.90
CA SER A 64 2.35 19.58 -3.35
C SER A 64 2.93 18.78 -2.19
N HIS A 65 3.11 17.47 -2.40
CA HIS A 65 3.77 16.55 -1.48
C HIS A 65 5.18 16.16 -1.99
N SER A 66 5.54 16.56 -3.19
CA SER A 66 6.75 16.10 -3.90
C SER A 66 8.06 16.39 -3.17
N SER A 67 8.13 17.47 -2.37
CA SER A 67 9.33 17.85 -1.64
C SER A 67 9.68 16.92 -0.46
N GLN A 68 8.77 16.04 -0.07
CA GLN A 68 8.94 15.13 1.07
C GLN A 68 9.33 13.71 0.66
N LEU A 69 9.40 13.45 -0.64
CA LEU A 69 9.59 12.12 -1.19
C LEU A 69 10.89 12.01 -1.99
N VAL A 70 11.31 10.78 -2.27
CA VAL A 70 12.45 10.50 -3.18
C VAL A 70 12.21 11.09 -4.57
N GLY A 71 10.96 11.40 -4.86
CA GLY A 71 10.53 12.06 -6.05
C GLY A 71 10.02 11.06 -7.09
N GLN A 72 9.11 11.55 -7.88
CA GLN A 72 8.70 10.94 -9.13
C GLN A 72 9.56 11.52 -10.23
N ILE A 73 10.12 10.69 -11.10
CA ILE A 73 10.78 11.20 -12.29
C ILE A 73 9.70 11.56 -13.30
N ASN A 74 9.45 12.86 -13.40
CA ASN A 74 8.39 13.42 -14.20
C ASN A 74 8.89 13.70 -15.61
N ARG A 75 8.16 13.21 -16.60
CA ARG A 75 8.36 13.54 -18.02
C ARG A 75 7.21 14.33 -18.62
N ASN A 76 6.18 14.56 -17.84
CA ASN A 76 4.99 15.30 -18.24
C ASN A 76 4.73 16.42 -17.23
N GLU A 77 4.40 17.63 -17.71
CA GLU A 77 4.09 18.79 -16.85
C GLU A 77 2.84 18.57 -15.96
N LYS A 78 1.99 17.59 -16.31
CA LYS A 78 0.81 17.22 -15.52
C LYS A 78 1.12 16.27 -14.37
N SER A 79 2.33 15.69 -14.36
CA SER A 79 2.74 14.76 -13.31
C SER A 79 2.95 15.51 -12.01
N GLU A 80 2.26 15.09 -10.95
CA GLU A 80 2.30 15.76 -9.65
C GLU A 80 1.97 14.79 -8.52
N GLN A 81 2.36 15.16 -7.32
CA GLN A 81 2.01 14.47 -6.08
C GLN A 81 1.41 15.48 -5.12
N TYR A 82 0.16 15.24 -4.70
CA TYR A 82 -0.55 16.15 -3.82
C TYR A 82 -0.76 15.54 -2.44
N THR A 83 -0.62 16.36 -1.40
CA THR A 83 -1.00 15.96 -0.05
C THR A 83 -2.49 15.64 0.00
N PHE A 84 -2.83 14.48 0.58
CA PHE A 84 -4.21 14.11 0.85
C PHE A 84 -4.47 14.26 2.36
N PRO A 85 -5.25 15.27 2.80
CA PRO A 85 -5.52 15.52 4.21
C PRO A 85 -6.27 14.35 4.85
N LEU A 86 -5.80 13.89 6.01
CA LEU A 86 -6.48 12.84 6.79
C LEU A 86 -7.42 13.39 7.85
N ASN A 87 -7.63 14.71 7.88
CA ASN A 87 -8.40 15.41 8.91
C ASN A 87 -9.64 16.13 8.38
N ASP A 88 -9.86 16.19 7.08
CA ASP A 88 -11.15 16.59 6.50
C ASP A 88 -12.15 15.42 6.55
N ASP A 89 -13.39 15.62 6.13
CA ASP A 89 -14.42 14.61 6.29
C ASP A 89 -14.14 13.35 5.45
N VAL A 90 -13.74 13.52 4.19
CA VAL A 90 -13.40 12.39 3.30
C VAL A 90 -12.11 11.70 3.76
N GLY A 91 -11.13 12.47 4.21
CA GLY A 91 -9.87 11.95 4.73
C GLY A 91 -10.05 11.17 6.03
N LYS A 92 -10.94 11.58 6.94
CA LYS A 92 -11.28 10.83 8.16
C LYS A 92 -11.95 9.50 7.84
N ASP A 93 -12.90 9.50 6.89
CA ASP A 93 -13.57 8.29 6.43
C ASP A 93 -12.57 7.34 5.78
N PHE A 94 -11.74 7.86 4.89
CA PHE A 94 -10.65 7.10 4.26
C PHE A 94 -9.71 6.51 5.32
N LYS A 95 -9.21 7.35 6.25
CA LYS A 95 -8.33 6.92 7.34
C LYS A 95 -8.94 5.80 8.17
N THR A 96 -10.22 5.91 8.53
CA THR A 96 -10.93 4.88 9.30
C THR A 96 -10.91 3.53 8.59
N VAL A 97 -11.14 3.53 7.28
CA VAL A 97 -11.13 2.30 6.48
C VAL A 97 -9.72 1.72 6.38
N VAL A 98 -8.72 2.52 6.01
CA VAL A 98 -7.36 2.01 5.77
C VAL A 98 -6.65 1.61 7.05
N ASP A 99 -6.89 2.30 8.17
CA ASP A 99 -6.37 1.91 9.48
C ASP A 99 -6.90 0.53 9.90
N ARG A 100 -8.19 0.27 9.63
CA ARG A 100 -8.82 -1.03 9.91
C ARG A 100 -8.21 -2.14 9.05
N VAL A 101 -8.05 -1.89 7.78
CA VAL A 101 -7.44 -2.85 6.83
C VAL A 101 -5.99 -3.13 7.23
N ALA A 102 -5.19 -2.11 7.47
CA ALA A 102 -3.79 -2.24 7.88
C ALA A 102 -3.65 -2.96 9.23
N THR A 103 -4.53 -2.65 10.19
CA THR A 103 -4.57 -3.35 11.48
C THR A 103 -4.89 -4.85 11.31
N SER A 104 -5.74 -5.20 10.34
CA SER A 104 -6.07 -6.61 10.06
C SER A 104 -4.87 -7.40 9.57
N LEU A 105 -3.95 -6.78 8.80
CA LEU A 105 -2.69 -7.40 8.41
C LEU A 105 -1.81 -7.75 9.63
N LEU A 106 -1.73 -6.86 10.62
CA LEU A 106 -0.95 -7.09 11.84
C LEU A 106 -1.55 -8.19 12.71
N ARG A 107 -2.88 -8.33 12.72
CA ARG A 107 -3.64 -9.28 13.55
C ARG A 107 -3.94 -10.60 12.86
N ASP A 108 -3.37 -10.84 11.69
CA ASP A 108 -3.46 -12.15 11.05
C ASP A 108 -2.94 -13.26 11.96
N LYS A 109 -3.57 -14.44 11.89
CA LYS A 109 -3.30 -15.60 12.76
C LYS A 109 -1.83 -16.04 12.77
N THR A 110 -1.08 -15.70 11.74
CA THR A 110 0.35 -15.95 11.63
C THR A 110 1.19 -14.77 12.13
N GLY A 111 0.57 -13.69 12.61
CA GLY A 111 1.23 -12.48 13.13
C GLY A 111 1.62 -12.62 14.59
N TYR A 112 2.65 -11.88 14.99
CA TYR A 112 3.20 -11.93 16.35
C TYR A 112 2.42 -11.08 17.37
N SER A 113 1.51 -10.20 16.91
CA SER A 113 0.83 -9.28 17.80
C SER A 113 -0.66 -9.22 17.52
N ARG A 114 -1.45 -9.68 18.50
CA ARG A 114 -2.91 -9.60 18.44
C ARG A 114 -3.46 -8.21 18.80
N ASP A 115 -2.64 -7.38 19.44
CA ASP A 115 -3.05 -6.10 20.01
C ASP A 115 -2.45 -4.89 19.30
N SER A 116 -1.60 -5.13 18.30
CA SER A 116 -1.05 -4.04 17.48
C SER A 116 -2.13 -3.37 16.64
N ILE A 117 -1.99 -2.07 16.48
CA ILE A 117 -2.82 -1.25 15.60
C ILE A 117 -1.92 -0.50 14.62
N ALA A 118 -2.42 -0.32 13.41
CA ALA A 118 -1.79 0.54 12.40
C ALA A 118 -2.63 1.80 12.27
N GLU A 119 -1.96 2.96 12.23
CA GLU A 119 -2.59 4.26 12.08
C GLU A 119 -1.90 5.05 10.98
N ALA A 120 -2.63 5.40 9.93
CA ALA A 120 -2.15 6.30 8.89
C ALA A 120 -1.83 7.67 9.48
N PHE A 121 -0.62 8.17 9.23
CA PHE A 121 -0.19 9.49 9.68
C PHE A 121 0.02 10.47 8.52
N GLU A 122 0.19 9.97 7.31
CA GLU A 122 0.25 10.77 6.09
C GLU A 122 -0.34 10.00 4.91
N ALA A 123 -0.88 10.74 3.95
CA ALA A 123 -1.34 10.21 2.67
C ALA A 123 -1.12 11.24 1.55
N TRP A 124 -0.91 10.76 0.34
CA TRP A 124 -0.74 11.61 -0.84
C TRP A 124 -1.21 10.89 -2.10
N THR A 125 -1.55 11.68 -3.12
CA THR A 125 -1.89 11.19 -4.45
C THR A 125 -0.67 11.26 -5.36
N VAL A 126 -0.58 10.33 -6.30
CA VAL A 126 0.47 10.31 -7.33
C VAL A 126 -0.21 10.25 -8.69
N HIS A 127 0.02 11.28 -9.50
CA HIS A 127 -0.50 11.44 -10.84
C HIS A 127 0.63 11.20 -11.84
N SER A 128 0.58 10.08 -12.55
CA SER A 128 1.61 9.65 -13.49
C SER A 128 1.06 9.56 -14.90
N TYR A 129 1.89 9.92 -15.86
CA TYR A 129 1.61 9.87 -17.29
C TYR A 129 2.73 9.11 -18.03
N ALA A 130 2.61 8.97 -19.34
CA ALA A 130 3.55 8.22 -20.15
C ALA A 130 5.01 8.60 -19.87
N GLY A 131 5.83 7.61 -19.52
CA GLY A 131 7.26 7.75 -19.22
C GLY A 131 7.59 8.12 -17.76
N ASP A 132 6.59 8.45 -16.94
CA ASP A 132 6.82 8.72 -15.51
C ASP A 132 7.09 7.43 -14.75
N TYR A 133 7.97 7.51 -13.76
CA TYR A 133 8.31 6.38 -12.89
C TYR A 133 8.76 6.86 -11.50
N ASN A 134 8.67 5.98 -10.51
CA ASN A 134 9.30 6.20 -9.21
C ASN A 134 10.52 5.29 -9.10
N PRO A 135 11.70 5.85 -8.78
CA PRO A 135 12.90 5.06 -8.57
C PRO A 135 12.76 4.13 -7.36
N LEU A 136 13.69 3.18 -7.24
CA LEU A 136 13.75 2.26 -6.11
C LEU A 136 13.93 3.03 -4.80
N HIS A 137 13.04 2.82 -3.84
CA HIS A 137 13.04 3.49 -2.55
C HIS A 137 12.31 2.66 -1.48
N ALA A 138 12.39 3.11 -0.25
CA ALA A 138 11.60 2.62 0.88
C ALA A 138 11.13 3.83 1.70
N HIS A 139 10.18 3.63 2.60
CA HIS A 139 9.62 4.70 3.41
C HIS A 139 10.07 4.62 4.87
N GLY A 140 10.13 5.79 5.52
CA GLY A 140 10.27 5.89 6.96
C GLY A 140 8.92 5.86 7.68
N CYS A 141 8.96 5.80 8.99
CA CYS A 141 7.82 6.00 9.87
C CYS A 141 8.29 6.61 11.20
N GLN A 142 7.34 7.08 12.00
CA GLN A 142 7.62 7.70 13.30
C GLN A 142 7.80 6.68 14.43
N THR A 143 7.40 5.44 14.20
CA THR A 143 7.57 4.31 15.11
C THR A 143 8.69 3.39 14.63
N PRO A 144 9.21 2.47 15.46
CA PRO A 144 10.27 1.54 15.06
C PRO A 144 9.90 0.63 13.88
N SER A 145 8.61 0.45 13.63
CA SER A 145 8.09 -0.29 12.48
C SER A 145 6.86 0.40 11.92
N GLY A 146 6.59 0.20 10.65
CA GLY A 146 5.46 0.80 9.96
C GLY A 146 5.06 0.05 8.71
N LEU A 147 3.98 0.51 8.10
CA LEU A 147 3.46 -0.01 6.86
C LEU A 147 3.38 1.11 5.82
N SER A 148 3.44 0.73 4.57
CA SER A 148 3.14 1.57 3.41
C SER A 148 2.00 0.97 2.62
N MET A 149 1.28 1.82 1.92
CA MET A 149 0.13 1.47 1.09
C MET A 149 0.26 2.06 -0.30
N ILE A 150 -0.19 1.30 -1.28
CA ILE A 150 -0.46 1.77 -2.64
C ILE A 150 -1.89 1.38 -2.98
N PHE A 151 -2.70 2.35 -3.38
CA PHE A 151 -4.09 2.17 -3.79
C PHE A 151 -4.29 2.73 -5.20
N TYR A 152 -4.65 1.88 -6.15
CA TYR A 152 -4.84 2.25 -7.55
C TYR A 152 -6.23 2.84 -7.76
N LEU A 153 -6.30 4.13 -8.10
CA LEU A 153 -7.54 4.89 -8.27
C LEU A 153 -7.97 5.04 -9.73
N LYS A 154 -6.99 5.28 -10.61
CA LYS A 154 -7.21 5.28 -12.07
C LYS A 154 -6.10 4.47 -12.73
N VAL A 155 -6.47 3.67 -13.70
CA VAL A 155 -5.53 2.87 -14.50
C VAL A 155 -5.85 3.10 -15.97
N PRO A 156 -4.89 3.53 -16.79
CA PRO A 156 -5.15 3.76 -18.20
C PRO A 156 -5.25 2.43 -18.97
N LYS A 157 -6.03 2.43 -20.05
CA LYS A 157 -6.27 1.22 -20.86
C LYS A 157 -4.99 0.57 -21.37
N CYS A 158 -3.98 1.37 -21.70
CA CYS A 158 -2.69 0.86 -22.15
C CYS A 158 -1.97 -0.02 -21.13
N ILE A 159 -2.35 0.06 -19.83
CA ILE A 159 -1.88 -0.86 -18.78
C ILE A 159 -2.88 -2.00 -18.56
N GLU A 160 -4.19 -1.70 -18.49
CA GLU A 160 -5.22 -2.71 -18.19
C GLU A 160 -5.27 -3.83 -19.22
N GLU A 161 -5.19 -3.47 -20.51
CA GLU A 161 -5.34 -4.39 -21.63
C GLU A 161 -4.08 -5.27 -21.86
N LYS A 162 -2.96 -4.96 -21.19
CA LYS A 162 -1.77 -5.81 -21.27
C LYS A 162 -1.95 -7.11 -20.48
N PRO A 163 -1.46 -8.24 -21.00
CA PRO A 163 -1.52 -9.50 -20.26
C PRO A 163 -0.68 -9.41 -18.98
N SER A 164 -1.08 -10.17 -17.96
CA SER A 164 -0.27 -10.36 -16.75
C SER A 164 0.59 -11.61 -16.92
N PHE A 165 1.89 -11.47 -16.69
CA PHE A 165 2.82 -12.59 -16.67
C PHE A 165 3.25 -12.88 -15.24
N PRO A 166 3.22 -14.13 -14.80
CA PRO A 166 3.66 -14.49 -13.44
C PRO A 166 5.18 -14.38 -13.26
N THR A 167 5.93 -14.41 -14.36
CA THR A 167 7.39 -14.30 -14.35
C THR A 167 7.85 -13.40 -15.49
N LEU A 168 8.80 -12.52 -15.18
CA LEU A 168 9.34 -11.56 -16.14
C LEU A 168 10.69 -12.03 -16.63
N HIS A 169 10.66 -12.82 -17.68
CA HIS A 169 11.87 -13.14 -18.45
C HIS A 169 11.89 -12.28 -19.72
N ASN A 170 12.74 -11.26 -19.75
CA ASN A 170 12.99 -10.41 -20.93
C ASN A 170 11.74 -9.71 -21.51
N ALA A 171 10.75 -9.43 -20.70
CA ALA A 171 9.53 -8.79 -21.14
C ALA A 171 9.71 -7.26 -21.20
N SER A 172 9.79 -6.71 -22.40
CA SER A 172 9.68 -5.27 -22.59
C SER A 172 8.20 -4.87 -22.69
N GLY A 173 7.75 -3.98 -21.80
CA GLY A 173 6.41 -3.45 -21.80
C GLY A 173 5.36 -4.29 -21.06
N ASP A 174 5.66 -5.52 -20.64
CA ASP A 174 4.71 -6.36 -19.91
C ASP A 174 4.54 -5.92 -18.45
N ILE A 175 5.44 -5.08 -17.93
CA ILE A 175 5.41 -4.50 -16.59
C ILE A 175 5.09 -3.02 -16.59
N ASP A 176 4.59 -2.49 -17.69
CA ASP A 176 4.24 -1.08 -17.79
C ASP A 176 3.32 -0.66 -16.64
N GLY A 177 3.75 0.39 -15.93
CA GLY A 177 3.02 0.95 -14.80
C GLY A 177 2.92 0.06 -13.56
N HIS A 178 3.53 -1.14 -13.56
CA HIS A 178 3.51 -2.03 -12.40
C HIS A 178 4.29 -1.43 -11.22
N THR A 179 3.87 -1.82 -10.03
CA THR A 179 4.69 -1.60 -8.83
C THR A 179 5.55 -2.83 -8.60
N GLY A 180 6.86 -2.64 -8.61
CA GLY A 180 7.83 -3.69 -8.28
C GLY A 180 8.16 -3.68 -6.80
N LEU A 181 8.01 -4.83 -6.12
CA LEU A 181 8.47 -5.07 -4.75
C LEU A 181 9.75 -5.89 -4.83
N ILE A 182 10.81 -5.42 -4.18
CA ILE A 182 12.11 -6.09 -4.18
C ILE A 182 12.32 -6.75 -2.83
N THR A 183 12.24 -8.07 -2.81
CA THR A 183 12.28 -8.87 -1.59
C THR A 183 13.68 -9.39 -1.24
N SER A 184 14.59 -9.42 -2.21
CA SER A 184 15.98 -9.81 -2.00
C SER A 184 16.88 -9.31 -3.15
N THR A 185 18.17 -9.46 -2.98
CA THR A 185 19.17 -9.10 -4.01
C THR A 185 19.43 -10.21 -5.05
N ASN A 186 18.70 -11.29 -4.99
CA ASN A 186 18.91 -12.43 -5.86
C ASN A 186 18.30 -12.21 -7.24
N THR A 187 18.94 -12.73 -8.26
CA THR A 187 18.41 -12.70 -9.63
C THR A 187 17.43 -13.83 -9.88
N ILE A 188 16.51 -13.62 -10.81
CA ILE A 188 15.47 -14.60 -11.21
C ILE A 188 16.04 -15.92 -11.73
N HIS A 189 17.28 -15.99 -12.14
CA HIS A 189 17.85 -17.18 -12.79
C HIS A 189 17.96 -18.42 -11.90
N ASP A 190 17.77 -18.29 -10.58
CA ASP A 190 17.90 -19.37 -9.61
C ASP A 190 16.60 -19.80 -8.93
N VAL A 191 15.49 -19.17 -9.29
CA VAL A 191 14.19 -19.23 -8.60
C VAL A 191 13.70 -20.66 -8.42
N TYR A 192 13.87 -21.52 -9.42
CA TYR A 192 13.29 -22.87 -9.39
C TYR A 192 14.15 -23.94 -8.73
N ARG A 193 15.41 -23.66 -8.42
CA ARG A 193 16.32 -24.65 -7.88
C ARG A 193 16.82 -24.36 -6.49
N LEU A 194 17.18 -23.10 -6.21
CA LEU A 194 17.94 -22.77 -4.99
C LEU A 194 17.35 -21.59 -4.20
N LYS A 195 16.52 -20.74 -4.80
CA LYS A 195 16.04 -19.50 -4.19
C LYS A 195 14.59 -19.25 -4.57
N LEU A 196 13.89 -18.54 -3.68
CA LEU A 196 12.58 -17.99 -3.96
C LEU A 196 12.72 -16.71 -4.79
N ASP A 197 11.67 -16.36 -5.51
CA ASP A 197 11.62 -15.14 -6.31
C ASP A 197 11.95 -13.92 -5.46
N SER A 198 12.80 -13.05 -5.97
CA SER A 198 13.29 -11.87 -5.25
C SER A 198 12.54 -10.59 -5.63
N GLN A 199 11.68 -10.68 -6.62
CA GLN A 199 10.91 -9.54 -7.14
C GLN A 199 9.47 -9.97 -7.36
N GLU A 200 8.54 -9.11 -6.99
CA GLU A 200 7.13 -9.26 -7.30
C GLU A 200 6.64 -7.99 -8.00
N TYR A 201 5.96 -8.17 -9.11
CA TYR A 201 5.38 -7.07 -9.87
C TYR A 201 3.86 -7.10 -9.75
N ILE A 202 3.33 -6.02 -9.17
CA ILE A 202 1.90 -5.85 -8.95
C ILE A 202 1.32 -5.10 -10.13
N LYS A 203 0.48 -5.76 -10.91
CA LYS A 203 -0.27 -5.12 -12.00
C LYS A 203 -1.29 -4.14 -11.44
N PRO A 204 -1.30 -2.88 -11.90
CA PRO A 204 -2.33 -1.93 -11.54
C PRO A 204 -3.73 -2.43 -11.95
N LYS A 205 -4.68 -2.26 -11.03
CA LYS A 205 -6.10 -2.49 -11.26
C LYS A 205 -6.89 -1.48 -10.45
N LYS A 206 -7.88 -0.81 -11.05
CA LYS A 206 -8.73 0.15 -10.33
C LYS A 206 -9.36 -0.51 -9.09
N GLY A 207 -9.32 0.17 -7.97
CA GLY A 207 -9.85 -0.30 -6.69
C GLY A 207 -8.95 -1.31 -5.96
N PHE A 208 -7.78 -1.66 -6.52
CA PHE A 208 -6.84 -2.58 -5.89
C PHE A 208 -5.88 -1.84 -4.96
N MET A 209 -5.82 -2.28 -3.72
CA MET A 209 -4.95 -1.73 -2.68
C MET A 209 -3.97 -2.80 -2.21
N VAL A 210 -2.72 -2.40 -2.00
CA VAL A 210 -1.69 -3.27 -1.41
C VAL A 210 -1.05 -2.55 -0.23
N ILE A 211 -0.95 -3.26 0.90
CA ILE A 211 -0.29 -2.80 2.13
C ILE A 211 0.88 -3.73 2.41
N PHE A 212 2.05 -3.17 2.68
CA PHE A 212 3.30 -3.88 2.87
C PHE A 212 4.20 -3.18 3.90
N PRO A 213 5.24 -3.85 4.44
CA PRO A 213 6.18 -3.20 5.35
C PRO A 213 6.86 -1.99 4.73
N ASN A 214 6.93 -0.86 5.44
CA ASN A 214 7.46 0.40 4.93
C ASN A 214 8.94 0.35 4.51
N TRP A 215 9.71 -0.57 5.09
CA TRP A 215 11.12 -0.80 4.76
C TRP A 215 11.32 -1.65 3.49
N LEU A 216 10.26 -2.25 2.95
CA LEU A 216 10.35 -3.03 1.72
C LEU A 216 10.63 -2.10 0.54
N GLN A 217 11.75 -2.35 -0.12
CA GLN A 217 12.13 -1.58 -1.30
C GLN A 217 11.14 -1.80 -2.44
N HIS A 218 10.73 -0.72 -3.07
CA HIS A 218 9.77 -0.77 -4.16
C HIS A 218 10.04 0.35 -5.17
N CYS A 219 9.54 0.14 -6.37
CA CYS A 219 9.61 1.10 -7.46
C CYS A 219 8.30 1.09 -8.25
N VAL A 220 8.09 2.09 -9.10
CA VAL A 220 7.00 2.12 -10.08
C VAL A 220 7.61 2.16 -11.46
N MET A 221 7.27 1.17 -12.27
CA MET A 221 7.73 1.08 -13.64
C MET A 221 7.02 2.13 -14.51
N PRO A 222 7.70 2.73 -15.48
CA PRO A 222 7.07 3.60 -16.45
C PRO A 222 6.06 2.84 -17.31
N PHE A 223 5.13 3.56 -17.90
CA PHE A 223 4.23 3.03 -18.93
C PHE A 223 4.24 3.95 -20.15
N PHE A 224 3.76 3.44 -21.27
CA PHE A 224 3.75 4.18 -22.54
C PHE A 224 2.38 4.05 -23.17
N GLY A 225 1.74 5.20 -23.40
CA GLY A 225 0.40 5.32 -23.93
C GLY A 225 -0.38 6.44 -23.23
N ASP A 226 -1.58 6.68 -23.71
CA ASP A 226 -2.43 7.78 -23.22
C ASP A 226 -3.14 7.41 -21.91
N GLY A 227 -3.39 8.43 -21.10
CA GLY A 227 -4.17 8.34 -19.89
C GLY A 227 -3.36 8.62 -18.62
N GLU A 228 -4.09 8.74 -17.53
CA GLU A 228 -3.55 8.97 -16.19
C GLU A 228 -3.52 7.65 -15.41
N ARG A 229 -2.36 7.32 -14.84
CA ARG A 229 -2.24 6.37 -13.75
C ARG A 229 -2.26 7.16 -12.45
N ARG A 230 -3.35 7.04 -11.70
CA ARG A 230 -3.50 7.68 -10.39
C ARG A 230 -3.44 6.66 -9.29
N THR A 231 -2.59 6.92 -8.30
CA THR A 231 -2.56 6.14 -7.07
C THR A 231 -2.69 7.06 -5.87
N MET A 232 -3.13 6.49 -4.75
CA MET A 232 -2.97 7.07 -3.43
C MET A 232 -1.99 6.22 -2.65
N SER A 233 -1.06 6.87 -1.97
CA SER A 233 -0.13 6.26 -1.04
C SER A 233 -0.42 6.74 0.37
N ALA A 234 -0.12 5.91 1.36
CA ALA A 234 -0.16 6.29 2.77
C ALA A 234 0.93 5.55 3.54
N ASN A 235 1.40 6.17 4.61
CA ASN A 235 2.29 5.56 5.58
C ASN A 235 1.60 5.43 6.94
N PHE A 236 1.89 4.30 7.62
CA PHE A 236 1.27 3.95 8.89
C PHE A 236 2.32 3.76 9.97
N ASN A 237 2.04 4.30 11.15
CA ASN A 237 2.72 3.92 12.36
C ASN A 237 2.10 2.64 12.94
N ILE A 238 2.92 1.74 13.46
CA ILE A 238 2.46 0.58 14.22
C ILE A 238 2.62 0.89 15.69
N ARG A 239 1.53 0.78 16.44
CA ARG A 239 1.53 0.84 17.91
C ARG A 239 1.25 -0.54 18.47
N ASP A 240 2.18 -1.00 19.27
CA ASP A 240 2.05 -2.25 20.00
C ASP A 240 1.46 -2.01 21.38
N SER A 241 0.72 -2.99 21.90
CA SER A 241 0.31 -2.96 23.29
C SER A 241 1.52 -3.03 24.23
N LYS A 242 1.32 -2.64 25.51
CA LYS A 242 2.39 -2.73 26.50
C LYS A 242 2.88 -4.15 26.69
N GLU A 243 1.99 -5.13 26.60
CA GLU A 243 2.30 -6.56 26.72
C GLU A 243 3.16 -7.02 25.54
N THR A 244 2.80 -6.63 24.31
CA THR A 244 3.58 -6.93 23.11
C THR A 244 4.98 -6.34 23.20
N VAL A 245 5.09 -5.06 23.59
CA VAL A 245 6.41 -4.40 23.78
C VAL A 245 7.23 -5.12 24.85
N ALA A 246 6.63 -5.59 25.93
CA ALA A 246 7.30 -6.35 26.96
C ALA A 246 7.84 -7.70 26.45
N GLN A 247 7.08 -8.40 25.59
CA GLN A 247 7.53 -9.64 24.95
C GLN A 247 8.77 -9.43 24.06
N PHE A 248 8.83 -8.34 23.31
CA PHE A 248 10.00 -8.00 22.49
C PHE A 248 11.20 -7.51 23.29
N LYS A 249 10.96 -6.94 24.47
CA LYS A 249 12.02 -6.49 25.39
C LYS A 249 12.52 -7.57 26.32
N SER A 250 11.87 -8.73 26.37
CA SER A 250 12.32 -9.84 27.20
C SER A 250 13.63 -10.40 26.66
N PRO A 251 14.73 -10.37 27.43
CA PRO A 251 16.06 -10.73 26.94
C PRO A 251 16.23 -12.25 26.92
N THR A 252 15.66 -12.90 25.90
CA THR A 252 16.01 -14.33 25.68
C THR A 252 17.34 -14.46 24.92
N LEU A 253 18.05 -13.38 24.68
CA LEU A 253 19.34 -13.35 23.97
C LEU A 253 20.55 -13.07 24.87
N THR A 254 20.36 -12.98 26.17
CA THR A 254 21.51 -12.90 27.13
C THR A 254 21.61 -14.15 28.00
N LYS A 255 21.44 -15.33 27.44
CA LYS A 255 22.04 -16.51 28.07
C LYS A 255 23.47 -16.60 27.58
N GLU A 256 24.33 -15.94 28.39
CA GLU A 256 25.65 -16.35 28.77
C GLU A 256 26.36 -17.34 27.80
N ILE A 257 27.14 -16.76 26.90
CA ILE A 257 28.41 -17.41 26.53
C ILE A 257 29.28 -17.29 27.78
N LYS A 258 29.16 -18.25 28.68
CA LYS A 258 30.19 -18.50 29.67
C LYS A 258 31.28 -19.25 28.97
N SER A 259 32.46 -18.60 28.92
CA SER A 259 33.77 -19.09 28.52
C SER A 259 34.07 -20.51 28.99
#